data_a20af390b3c46031ca5c490beb350781
#
_entry.id   a20af390b3c46031ca5c490beb350781
#
_cell.length_a   1.000
_cell.length_b   1.000
_cell.length_c   1.000
_cell.angle_alpha   90.00
_cell.angle_beta   90.00
_cell.angle_gamma   90.00
#
_symmetry.space_group_name_H-M   'P 1'
#
loop_
_entity.id
_entity.type
_entity.pdbx_description
1 polymer ?
#
loop_
_entity_poly.entity_id
_entity_poly.type
_entity_poly.pdbx_seq_one_letter_code
_entity_poly.pdbx_strand_id
1 'polypeptide(L)'
;MSRSVETAGVLLITVPAIEFGGLSLLKFMAARTPGYMDNPMRQGLFRAGHAHAGVLVLLALVALLYLDEAALSDGVKDVVRLFIVAPPILMPAGFFFSVTSPAADRPNKLIWLVYAGAVALAVAAVTLGVGLLRAG
;
A
#
# COMPACT_ATOMS: atom_id res chain seq x y z
N MET A 1 -24.12 -5.91 7.29
CA MET A 1 -22.75 -6.20 6.82
C MET A 1 -21.79 -5.31 7.62
N SER A 2 -20.66 -5.85 8.10
CA SER A 2 -19.74 -5.02 8.87
C SER A 2 -18.98 -4.07 7.94
N ARG A 3 -18.55 -2.91 8.47
CA ARG A 3 -17.72 -1.94 7.71
C ARG A 3 -16.40 -2.57 7.24
N SER A 4 -15.87 -3.53 7.98
CA SER A 4 -14.64 -4.24 7.60
C SER A 4 -14.86 -5.09 6.34
N VAL A 5 -16.00 -5.77 6.21
CA VAL A 5 -16.36 -6.55 5.01
C VAL A 5 -16.57 -5.64 3.80
N GLU A 6 -17.26 -4.50 3.96
CA GLU A 6 -17.41 -3.52 2.88
C GLU A 6 -16.06 -2.99 2.39
N THR A 7 -15.19 -2.63 3.32
CA THR A 7 -13.86 -2.13 3.02
C THR A 7 -13.00 -3.19 2.31
N ALA A 8 -13.09 -4.45 2.76
CA ALA A 8 -12.42 -5.57 2.11
C ALA A 8 -12.91 -5.77 0.66
N GLY A 9 -14.22 -5.65 0.43
CA GLY A 9 -14.80 -5.71 -0.91
C GLY A 9 -14.23 -4.63 -1.84
N VAL A 10 -14.12 -3.38 -1.35
CA VAL A 10 -13.51 -2.28 -2.12
C VAL A 10 -12.04 -2.60 -2.44
N LEU A 11 -11.26 -3.08 -1.47
CA LEU A 11 -9.87 -3.46 -1.71
C LEU A 11 -9.72 -4.56 -2.76
N LEU A 12 -10.58 -5.59 -2.73
CA LEU A 12 -10.57 -6.66 -3.74
C LEU A 12 -10.82 -6.13 -5.14
N ILE A 13 -11.72 -5.16 -5.31
CA ILE A 13 -11.97 -4.52 -6.61
C ILE A 13 -10.74 -3.77 -7.14
N THR A 14 -9.81 -3.36 -6.29
CA THR A 14 -8.57 -2.67 -6.72
C THR A 14 -7.47 -3.63 -7.20
N VAL A 15 -7.57 -4.93 -6.93
CA VAL A 15 -6.53 -5.92 -7.30
C VAL A 15 -6.20 -5.92 -8.80
N PRO A 16 -7.16 -5.85 -9.75
CA PRO A 16 -6.85 -5.75 -11.17
C PRO A 16 -5.97 -4.56 -11.55
N ALA A 17 -6.06 -3.44 -10.82
CA ALA A 17 -5.18 -2.29 -11.06
C ALA A 17 -3.72 -2.61 -10.67
N ILE A 18 -3.53 -3.40 -9.61
CA ILE A 18 -2.19 -3.88 -9.21
C ILE A 18 -1.63 -4.85 -10.26
N GLU A 19 -2.44 -5.78 -10.75
CA GLU A 19 -2.06 -6.70 -11.84
C GLU A 19 -1.65 -5.93 -13.10
N PHE A 20 -2.43 -4.92 -13.49
CA PHE A 20 -2.10 -4.05 -14.62
C PHE A 20 -0.75 -3.34 -14.41
N GLY A 21 -0.46 -2.89 -13.19
CA GLY A 21 0.86 -2.34 -12.82
C GLY A 21 1.99 -3.34 -13.08
N GLY A 22 1.84 -4.57 -12.64
CA GLY A 22 2.81 -5.65 -12.86
C GLY A 22 3.03 -5.98 -14.33
N LEU A 23 1.96 -6.09 -15.11
CA LEU A 23 2.03 -6.29 -16.55
C LEU A 23 2.71 -5.12 -17.26
N SER A 24 2.49 -3.89 -16.80
CA SER A 24 3.17 -2.71 -17.33
C SER A 24 4.68 -2.75 -17.08
N LEU A 25 5.10 -3.14 -15.88
CA LEU A 25 6.52 -3.32 -15.57
C LEU A 25 7.16 -4.42 -16.43
N LEU A 26 6.47 -5.54 -16.61
CA LEU A 26 6.91 -6.61 -17.51
C LEU A 26 7.09 -6.09 -18.93
N LYS A 27 6.12 -5.31 -19.45
CA LYS A 27 6.21 -4.69 -20.76
C LYS A 27 7.41 -3.74 -20.87
N PHE A 28 7.67 -2.91 -19.86
CA PHE A 28 8.83 -2.00 -19.86
C PHE A 28 10.16 -2.77 -19.93
N MET A 29 10.24 -3.90 -19.23
CA MET A 29 11.42 -4.77 -19.25
C MET A 29 11.58 -5.47 -20.61
N ALA A 30 10.52 -6.08 -21.12
CA ALA A 30 10.55 -6.83 -22.37
C ALA A 30 10.85 -5.92 -23.59
N ALA A 31 10.27 -4.73 -23.63
CA ALA A 31 10.51 -3.74 -24.67
C ALA A 31 11.82 -2.94 -24.48
N ARG A 32 12.56 -3.17 -23.39
CA ARG A 32 13.78 -2.42 -23.01
C ARG A 32 13.55 -0.90 -23.06
N THR A 33 12.41 -0.45 -22.49
CA THR A 33 11.94 0.93 -22.58
C THR A 33 12.99 1.91 -22.05
N PRO A 34 13.43 2.89 -22.87
CA PRO A 34 14.35 3.95 -22.44
C PRO A 34 13.76 4.73 -21.24
N GLY A 35 14.64 5.23 -20.36
CA GLY A 35 14.22 5.91 -19.14
C GLY A 35 13.63 5.02 -18.06
N TYR A 36 13.52 3.71 -18.33
CA TYR A 36 13.26 2.67 -17.33
C TYR A 36 14.45 1.71 -17.23
N MET A 37 14.88 1.11 -18.34
CA MET A 37 15.97 0.13 -18.32
C MET A 37 17.35 0.74 -18.06
N ASP A 38 17.55 2.00 -18.41
CA ASP A 38 18.77 2.78 -18.23
C ASP A 38 18.76 3.66 -16.97
N ASN A 39 17.67 3.58 -16.17
CA ASN A 39 17.56 4.32 -14.90
C ASN A 39 17.30 3.35 -13.73
N PRO A 40 18.38 2.88 -13.04
CA PRO A 40 18.26 1.92 -11.94
C PRO A 40 17.39 2.42 -10.77
N MET A 41 17.38 3.73 -10.52
CA MET A 41 16.56 4.30 -9.44
C MET A 41 15.07 4.19 -9.77
N ARG A 42 14.65 4.56 -11.00
CA ARG A 42 13.25 4.38 -11.42
C ARG A 42 12.84 2.91 -11.39
N GLN A 43 13.70 2.00 -11.86
CA GLN A 43 13.43 0.57 -11.76
C GLN A 43 13.19 0.14 -10.31
N GLY A 44 14.09 0.55 -9.41
CA GLY A 44 14.01 0.21 -7.98
C GLY A 44 12.71 0.71 -7.35
N LEU A 45 12.38 1.99 -7.56
CA LEU A 45 11.19 2.60 -6.97
C LEU A 45 9.88 2.08 -7.60
N PHE A 46 9.84 1.83 -8.91
CA PHE A 46 8.66 1.23 -9.55
C PHE A 46 8.41 -0.20 -9.06
N ARG A 47 9.46 -1.01 -8.91
CA ARG A 47 9.36 -2.36 -8.34
C ARG A 47 8.91 -2.31 -6.87
N ALA A 48 9.49 -1.39 -6.08
CA ALA A 48 9.08 -1.18 -4.70
C ALA A 48 7.61 -0.78 -4.61
N GLY A 49 7.15 0.16 -5.44
CA GLY A 49 5.75 0.58 -5.49
C GLY A 49 4.80 -0.56 -5.82
N HIS A 50 5.11 -1.36 -6.84
CA HIS A 50 4.29 -2.51 -7.21
C HIS A 50 4.26 -3.58 -6.11
N ALA A 51 5.41 -3.92 -5.52
CA ALA A 51 5.50 -4.90 -4.45
C ALA A 51 4.70 -4.46 -3.20
N HIS A 52 4.84 -3.18 -2.80
CA HIS A 52 4.09 -2.63 -1.67
C HIS A 52 2.58 -2.60 -1.96
N ALA A 53 2.15 -2.26 -3.18
CA ALA A 53 0.74 -2.30 -3.54
C ALA A 53 0.12 -3.68 -3.28
N GLY A 54 0.75 -4.74 -3.77
CA GLY A 54 0.26 -6.12 -3.59
C GLY A 54 0.30 -6.58 -2.14
N VAL A 55 1.47 -6.47 -1.50
CA VAL A 55 1.66 -6.95 -0.12
C VAL A 55 0.79 -6.19 0.87
N LEU A 56 0.66 -4.87 0.73
CA LEU A 56 -0.12 -4.05 1.65
C LEU A 56 -1.64 -4.25 1.48
N VAL A 57 -2.12 -4.51 0.27
CA VAL A 57 -3.53 -4.90 0.08
C VAL A 57 -3.81 -6.24 0.77
N LEU A 58 -2.93 -7.23 0.62
CA LEU A 58 -3.09 -8.52 1.33
C LEU A 58 -3.06 -8.33 2.85
N LEU A 59 -2.11 -7.55 3.36
CA LEU A 59 -2.03 -7.25 4.79
C LEU A 59 -3.29 -6.53 5.29
N ALA A 60 -3.80 -5.56 4.53
CA ALA A 60 -5.02 -4.85 4.88
C ALA A 60 -6.24 -5.80 4.91
N LEU A 61 -6.37 -6.70 3.94
CA LEU A 61 -7.43 -7.71 3.94
C LEU A 61 -7.36 -8.61 5.17
N VAL A 62 -6.17 -9.10 5.51
CA VAL A 62 -5.97 -9.91 6.73
C VAL A 62 -6.30 -9.13 7.99
N ALA A 63 -5.83 -7.88 8.11
CA ALA A 63 -6.11 -7.04 9.27
C ALA A 63 -7.62 -6.78 9.45
N LEU A 64 -8.35 -6.56 8.34
CA LEU A 64 -9.79 -6.35 8.36
C LEU A 64 -10.58 -7.58 8.83
N LEU A 65 -10.07 -8.80 8.59
CA LEU A 65 -10.69 -10.04 9.11
C LEU A 65 -10.69 -10.07 10.66
N TYR A 66 -9.66 -9.52 11.28
CA TYR A 66 -9.49 -9.52 12.73
C TYR A 66 -9.97 -8.25 13.42
N LEU A 67 -10.20 -7.17 12.67
CA LEU A 67 -10.50 -5.87 13.27
C LEU A 67 -11.78 -5.87 14.12
N ASP A 68 -12.79 -6.59 13.65
CA ASP A 68 -14.07 -6.64 14.36
C ASP A 68 -13.99 -7.45 15.67
N GLU A 69 -13.03 -8.39 15.77
CA GLU A 69 -12.76 -9.22 16.97
C GLU A 69 -11.91 -8.49 18.03
N ALA A 70 -11.24 -7.40 17.68
CA ALA A 70 -10.36 -6.70 18.60
C ALA A 70 -11.13 -5.98 19.71
N ALA A 71 -10.62 -6.04 20.96
CA ALA A 71 -11.15 -5.30 22.11
C ALA A 71 -10.78 -3.81 22.01
N LEU A 72 -11.37 -3.13 21.04
CA LEU A 72 -11.20 -1.71 20.75
C LEU A 72 -12.58 -1.04 20.66
N SER A 73 -12.65 0.25 21.01
CA SER A 73 -13.88 1.03 20.80
C SER A 73 -14.12 1.23 19.30
N ASP A 74 -15.38 1.47 18.92
CA ASP A 74 -15.76 1.65 17.51
C ASP A 74 -14.98 2.77 16.83
N GLY A 75 -14.78 3.91 17.52
CA GLY A 75 -13.99 5.01 17.00
C GLY A 75 -12.53 4.65 16.75
N VAL A 76 -11.93 3.82 17.60
CA VAL A 76 -10.56 3.33 17.40
C VAL A 76 -10.52 2.33 16.25
N LYS A 77 -11.51 1.44 16.13
CA LYS A 77 -11.64 0.54 14.98
C LYS A 77 -11.75 1.30 13.67
N ASP A 78 -12.47 2.42 13.63
CA ASP A 78 -12.58 3.27 12.44
C ASP A 78 -11.24 3.91 12.06
N VAL A 79 -10.47 4.38 13.05
CA VAL A 79 -9.12 4.91 12.82
C VAL A 79 -8.17 3.82 12.32
N VAL A 80 -8.18 2.64 12.94
CA VAL A 80 -7.38 1.50 12.50
C VAL A 80 -7.74 1.11 11.06
N ARG A 81 -9.03 1.05 10.73
CA ARG A 81 -9.51 0.76 9.37
C ARG A 81 -8.97 1.75 8.35
N LEU A 82 -9.05 3.05 8.65
CA LEU A 82 -8.49 4.09 7.77
C LEU A 82 -6.98 3.92 7.60
N PHE A 83 -6.26 3.71 8.70
CA PHE A 83 -4.80 3.64 8.72
C PHE A 83 -4.23 2.33 8.17
N ILE A 84 -5.03 1.27 8.07
CA ILE A 84 -4.62 0.03 7.40
C ILE A 84 -4.87 0.08 5.88
N VAL A 85 -5.85 0.87 5.44
CA VAL A 85 -6.20 1.03 4.02
C VAL A 85 -5.39 2.14 3.34
N ALA A 86 -4.98 3.17 4.05
CA ALA A 86 -4.19 4.27 3.50
C ALA A 86 -2.81 3.85 2.96
N PRO A 87 -2.00 3.00 3.64
CA PRO A 87 -0.68 2.57 3.15
C PRO A 87 -0.68 1.92 1.77
N PRO A 88 -1.59 0.99 1.40
CA PRO A 88 -1.69 0.43 0.06
C PRO A 88 -1.85 1.47 -1.06
N ILE A 89 -2.30 2.67 -0.73
CA ILE A 89 -2.48 3.79 -1.66
C ILE A 89 -1.27 4.73 -1.59
N LEU A 90 -0.94 5.20 -0.38
CA LEU A 90 0.07 6.24 -0.18
C LEU A 90 1.48 5.77 -0.55
N MET A 91 1.86 4.56 -0.14
CA MET A 91 3.23 4.07 -0.38
C MET A 91 3.48 3.81 -1.86
N PRO A 92 2.64 3.07 -2.61
CA PRO A 92 2.81 2.95 -4.05
C PRO A 92 2.78 4.29 -4.78
N ALA A 93 1.86 5.19 -4.43
CA ALA A 93 1.79 6.53 -5.00
C ALA A 93 3.10 7.31 -4.78
N GLY A 94 3.66 7.25 -3.56
CA GLY A 94 4.93 7.87 -3.25
C GLY A 94 6.09 7.29 -4.08
N PHE A 95 6.16 5.98 -4.21
CA PHE A 95 7.19 5.32 -5.02
C PHE A 95 7.07 5.66 -6.51
N PHE A 96 5.88 5.57 -7.10
CA PHE A 96 5.69 5.80 -8.52
C PHE A 96 5.81 7.28 -8.89
N PHE A 97 5.11 8.16 -8.16
CA PHE A 97 5.01 9.57 -8.53
C PHE A 97 6.23 10.39 -8.12
N SER A 98 7.09 9.87 -7.26
CA SER A 98 8.34 10.56 -6.92
C SER A 98 9.38 10.54 -8.04
N VAL A 99 9.26 9.64 -9.01
CA VAL A 99 10.22 9.44 -10.13
C VAL A 99 9.52 9.34 -11.48
N THR A 100 8.51 10.18 -11.73
CA THR A 100 7.76 10.18 -13.00
C THR A 100 8.62 10.57 -14.20
N SER A 101 9.59 11.47 -14.02
CA SER A 101 10.52 11.86 -15.10
C SER A 101 11.44 10.69 -15.48
N PRO A 102 11.58 10.38 -16.79
CA PRO A 102 12.56 9.40 -17.26
C PRO A 102 14.00 9.71 -16.86
N ALA A 103 14.33 10.98 -16.71
CA ALA A 103 15.66 11.47 -16.34
C ALA A 103 15.81 11.74 -14.83
N ALA A 104 14.87 11.27 -13.99
CA ALA A 104 14.95 11.49 -12.56
C ALA A 104 16.21 10.84 -11.97
N ASP A 105 17.05 11.62 -11.32
CA ASP A 105 18.24 11.20 -10.59
C ASP A 105 18.01 11.08 -9.08
N ARG A 106 16.88 11.59 -8.60
CA ARG A 106 16.43 11.54 -7.20
C ARG A 106 14.90 11.60 -7.13
N PRO A 107 14.29 11.05 -6.06
CA PRO A 107 12.87 11.20 -5.83
C PRO A 107 12.49 12.67 -5.56
N ASN A 108 11.34 13.10 -6.06
CA ASN A 108 10.76 14.39 -5.71
C ASN A 108 10.04 14.34 -4.33
N LYS A 109 9.40 15.44 -3.93
CA LYS A 109 8.75 15.57 -2.61
C LYS A 109 7.62 14.55 -2.37
N LEU A 110 7.06 13.93 -3.41
CA LEU A 110 6.00 12.92 -3.25
C LEU A 110 6.49 11.64 -2.57
N ILE A 111 7.80 11.45 -2.44
CA ILE A 111 8.37 10.34 -1.65
C ILE A 111 7.91 10.39 -0.17
N TRP A 112 7.52 11.57 0.35
CA TRP A 112 7.00 11.69 1.70
C TRP A 112 5.69 10.91 1.93
N LEU A 113 4.94 10.58 0.87
CA LEU A 113 3.76 9.70 0.96
C LEU A 113 4.15 8.29 1.43
N VAL A 114 5.35 7.83 1.09
CA VAL A 114 5.86 6.53 1.58
C VAL A 114 6.02 6.57 3.11
N TYR A 115 6.63 7.63 3.63
CA TYR A 115 6.82 7.77 5.08
C TYR A 115 5.48 7.95 5.82
N ALA A 116 4.57 8.74 5.27
CA ALA A 116 3.23 8.89 5.83
C ALA A 116 2.48 7.55 5.87
N GLY A 117 2.53 6.77 4.79
CA GLY A 117 1.96 5.43 4.73
C GLY A 117 2.60 4.48 5.74
N ALA A 118 3.93 4.52 5.89
CA ALA A 118 4.64 3.68 6.85
C ALA A 118 4.26 3.98 8.30
N VAL A 119 4.12 5.27 8.65
CA VAL A 119 3.66 5.68 9.98
C VAL A 119 2.22 5.23 10.23
N ALA A 120 1.32 5.43 9.26
CA ALA A 120 -0.07 4.97 9.37
C ALA A 120 -0.14 3.45 9.58
N LEU A 121 0.63 2.69 8.81
CA LEU A 121 0.71 1.23 8.94
C LEU A 121 1.19 0.80 10.34
N ALA A 122 2.26 1.41 10.83
CA ALA A 122 2.81 1.09 12.14
C ALA A 122 1.79 1.35 13.25
N VAL A 123 1.12 2.50 13.23
CA VAL A 123 0.08 2.86 14.20
C VAL A 123 -1.09 1.86 14.14
N ALA A 124 -1.60 1.55 12.95
CA ALA A 124 -2.70 0.62 12.78
C ALA A 124 -2.34 -0.79 13.24
N ALA A 125 -1.18 -1.31 12.83
CA ALA A 125 -0.74 -2.67 13.16
C ALA A 125 -0.54 -2.84 14.67
N VAL A 126 0.12 -1.89 15.34
CA VAL A 126 0.34 -1.94 16.78
C VAL A 126 -1.00 -1.83 17.54
N THR A 127 -1.87 -0.89 17.14
CA THR A 127 -3.17 -0.70 17.80
C THR A 127 -4.05 -1.94 17.66
N LEU A 128 -4.12 -2.50 16.45
CA LEU A 128 -4.87 -3.74 16.19
C LEU A 128 -4.28 -4.90 17.01
N GLY A 129 -2.96 -5.09 16.98
CA GLY A 129 -2.30 -6.16 17.73
C GLY A 129 -2.57 -6.08 19.22
N VAL A 130 -2.46 -4.90 19.82
CA VAL A 130 -2.83 -4.68 21.25
C VAL A 130 -4.30 -4.98 21.49
N GLY A 131 -5.20 -4.57 20.58
CA GLY A 131 -6.63 -4.85 20.69
C GLY A 131 -6.95 -6.34 20.64
N LEU A 132 -6.27 -7.11 19.81
CA LEU A 132 -6.43 -8.56 19.73
C LEU A 132 -5.90 -9.27 20.98
N LEU A 133 -4.73 -8.86 21.49
CA LEU A 133 -4.18 -9.42 22.74
C LEU A 133 -5.07 -9.16 23.96
N ARG A 134 -5.90 -8.12 23.93
CA ARG A 134 -6.85 -7.80 25.00
C ARG A 134 -8.21 -8.50 24.84
N ALA A 135 -8.49 -9.03 23.66
CA ALA A 135 -9.74 -9.74 23.38
C ALA A 135 -9.71 -11.21 23.80
N GLY A 136 -8.51 -11.81 23.95
CA GLY A 136 -8.27 -13.17 24.43
C GLY A 136 -7.89 -13.18 25.90
#